data_62dcb9ea91a7032a8568e36280f523ba
#
_entry.id   62dcb9ea91a7032a8568e36280f523ba
#
_cell.length_a   1.000
_cell.length_b   1.000
_cell.length_c   1.000
_cell.angle_alpha   90.00
_cell.angle_beta   90.00
_cell.angle_gamma   90.00
#
_symmetry.space_group_name_H-M   'P 1'
#
loop_
_entity.id
_entity.type
_entity.pdbx_description
1 polymer ?
#
loop_
_entity_poly.entity_id
_entity_poly.type
_entity_poly.pdbx_seq_one_letter_code
_entity_poly.pdbx_strand_id
1 'polypeptide(L)'
;TRHFSQDPFMQALEQGLGAGVWTLAQVSRGRLDPEYRHHFYQATGWQEEVGLILPVRGGLTLMLFLGRLDKRSSLSRDELARLEVLFPLVHSLCRQHWREGAALLAQSP
;
A
#
# COMPACT_ATOMS: atom_id res chain seq x y z
N THR A 1 14.36 5.35 6.94
CA THR A 1 14.17 3.93 6.65
C THR A 1 13.01 3.38 7.46
N ARG A 2 12.07 2.71 6.81
CA ARG A 2 10.95 2.09 7.52
C ARG A 2 11.46 0.89 8.30
N HIS A 3 10.97 0.74 9.51
CA HIS A 3 11.22 -0.45 10.32
C HIS A 3 10.19 -1.51 9.92
N PHE A 4 10.56 -2.38 8.99
CA PHE A 4 9.64 -3.35 8.42
C PHE A 4 8.93 -4.22 9.45
N SER A 5 9.63 -4.59 10.52
CA SER A 5 9.05 -5.41 11.58
C SER A 5 7.91 -4.71 12.32
N GLN A 6 7.87 -3.37 12.27
CA GLN A 6 6.85 -2.55 12.93
C GLN A 6 5.85 -1.95 11.95
N ASP A 7 6.07 -2.14 10.65
CA ASP A 7 5.19 -1.57 9.63
C ASP A 7 3.85 -2.30 9.63
N PRO A 8 2.73 -1.61 9.90
CA PRO A 8 1.42 -2.25 9.94
C PRO A 8 1.02 -2.94 8.64
N PHE A 9 1.41 -2.39 7.49
CA PHE A 9 1.10 -3.01 6.20
C PHE A 9 1.87 -4.31 6.01
N MET A 10 3.13 -4.35 6.39
CA MET A 10 3.92 -5.58 6.31
C MET A 10 3.38 -6.65 7.23
N GLN A 11 3.02 -6.27 8.46
CA GLN A 11 2.40 -7.20 9.41
C GLN A 11 1.08 -7.75 8.88
N ALA A 12 0.26 -6.87 8.29
CA ALA A 12 -1.03 -7.28 7.73
C ALA A 12 -0.84 -8.23 6.54
N LEU A 13 0.16 -8.00 5.69
CA LEU A 13 0.48 -8.89 4.58
C LEU A 13 0.89 -10.27 5.06
N GLU A 14 1.72 -10.34 6.09
CA GLU A 14 2.12 -11.62 6.70
C GLU A 14 0.92 -12.37 7.25
N GLN A 15 -0.11 -11.65 7.68
CA GLN A 15 -1.35 -12.22 8.20
C GLN A 15 -2.40 -12.48 7.10
N GLY A 16 -2.04 -12.29 5.84
CA GLY A 16 -2.91 -12.63 4.72
C GLY A 16 -3.77 -11.50 4.18
N LEU A 17 -3.34 -10.25 4.34
CA LEU A 17 -4.08 -9.12 3.76
C LEU A 17 -4.21 -9.30 2.25
N GLY A 18 -5.44 -9.23 1.75
CA GLY A 18 -5.74 -9.45 0.35
C GLY A 18 -5.57 -8.21 -0.52
N ALA A 19 -5.75 -8.44 -1.83
CA ALA A 19 -5.76 -7.36 -2.81
C ALA A 19 -6.82 -6.31 -2.47
N GLY A 20 -6.51 -5.05 -2.67
CA GLY A 20 -7.46 -3.98 -2.43
C GLY A 20 -6.81 -2.68 -2.01
N VAL A 21 -7.67 -1.76 -1.61
CA VAL A 21 -7.30 -0.44 -1.10
C VAL A 21 -7.47 -0.46 0.41
N TRP A 22 -6.40 -0.16 1.13
CA TRP A 22 -6.39 -0.25 2.59
C TRP A 22 -5.81 1.02 3.20
N THR A 23 -6.51 1.57 4.19
CA THR A 23 -5.97 2.71 4.95
C THR A 23 -5.07 2.20 6.06
N LEU A 24 -4.18 3.08 6.54
CA LEU A 24 -3.34 2.77 7.70
C LEU A 24 -4.19 2.41 8.91
N ALA A 25 -5.30 3.12 9.13
CA ALA A 25 -6.21 2.84 10.25
C ALA A 25 -6.80 1.43 10.14
N GLN A 26 -7.18 1.00 8.94
CA GLN A 26 -7.74 -0.34 8.74
C GLN A 26 -6.71 -1.44 9.01
N VAL A 27 -5.51 -1.31 8.49
CA VAL A 27 -4.49 -2.35 8.67
C VAL A 27 -3.95 -2.40 10.09
N SER A 28 -3.93 -1.27 10.77
CA SER A 28 -3.51 -1.22 12.18
C SER A 28 -4.63 -1.60 13.14
N ARG A 29 -5.87 -1.64 12.64
CA ARG A 29 -7.07 -1.90 13.44
C ARG A 29 -7.18 -0.97 14.65
N GLY A 30 -6.79 0.30 14.47
CA GLY A 30 -6.81 1.29 15.53
C GLY A 30 -5.74 1.11 16.61
N ARG A 31 -4.82 0.16 16.43
CA ARG A 31 -3.75 -0.13 17.39
C ARG A 31 -2.42 0.45 16.95
N LEU A 32 -2.46 1.62 16.34
CA LEU A 32 -1.24 2.27 15.88
C LEU A 32 -0.44 2.74 17.08
N ASP A 33 0.80 2.26 17.19
CA ASP A 33 1.74 2.71 18.20
C ASP A 33 2.00 4.21 18.01
N PRO A 34 1.76 5.05 19.04
CA PRO A 34 2.03 6.49 18.93
C PRO A 34 3.46 6.81 18.54
N GLU A 35 4.43 6.03 19.03
CA GLU A 35 5.83 6.21 18.68
C GLU A 35 6.07 5.93 17.20
N TYR A 36 5.49 4.86 16.67
CA TYR A 36 5.57 4.54 15.24
C TYR A 36 4.96 5.67 14.41
N ARG A 37 3.79 6.17 14.80
CA ARG A 37 3.11 7.25 14.10
C ARG A 37 3.96 8.52 14.07
N HIS A 38 4.58 8.85 15.18
CA HIS A 38 5.47 10.01 15.27
C HIS A 38 6.67 9.86 14.34
N HIS A 39 7.34 8.71 14.38
CA HIS A 39 8.48 8.43 13.52
C HIS A 39 8.08 8.42 12.05
N PHE A 40 6.94 7.85 11.74
CA PHE A 40 6.41 7.81 10.38
C PHE A 40 6.19 9.24 9.84
N TYR A 41 5.56 10.10 10.64
CA TYR A 41 5.36 11.49 10.24
C TYR A 41 6.68 12.23 10.07
N GLN A 42 7.62 12.05 10.98
CA GLN A 42 8.94 12.67 10.89
C GLN A 42 9.69 12.24 9.64
N ALA A 43 9.60 10.97 9.27
CA ALA A 43 10.32 10.43 8.13
C ALA A 43 9.69 10.80 6.79
N THR A 44 8.36 10.85 6.71
CA THR A 44 7.62 11.01 5.44
C THR A 44 6.91 12.33 5.31
N GLY A 45 6.56 12.98 6.41
CA GLY A 45 5.67 14.13 6.42
C GLY A 45 4.20 13.78 6.17
N TRP A 46 3.86 12.50 6.04
CA TRP A 46 2.50 12.06 5.72
C TRP A 46 1.64 11.96 6.98
N GLN A 47 0.46 12.55 6.95
CA GLN A 47 -0.52 12.46 8.03
C GLN A 47 -1.39 11.21 7.90
N GLU A 48 -1.65 10.79 6.69
CA GLU A 48 -2.41 9.58 6.39
C GLU A 48 -1.72 8.80 5.29
N GLU A 49 -1.95 7.51 5.30
CA GLU A 49 -1.38 6.61 4.30
C GLU A 49 -2.46 5.64 3.83
N VAL A 50 -2.50 5.44 2.52
CA VAL A 50 -3.33 4.41 1.90
C VAL A 50 -2.40 3.50 1.11
N GLY A 51 -2.59 2.22 1.28
CA GLY A 51 -1.85 1.21 0.53
C GLY A 51 -2.75 0.50 -0.45
N LEU A 52 -2.29 0.39 -1.69
CA LEU A 52 -2.90 -0.48 -2.69
C LEU A 52 -2.08 -1.77 -2.73
N ILE A 53 -2.73 -2.88 -2.47
CA ILE A 53 -2.10 -4.20 -2.46
C ILE A 53 -2.42 -4.87 -3.78
N LEU A 54 -1.38 -5.12 -4.57
CA LEU A 54 -1.51 -5.48 -5.98
C LEU A 54 -0.74 -6.78 -6.26
N PRO A 55 -1.34 -7.95 -5.97
CA PRO A 55 -0.68 -9.22 -6.31
C PRO A 55 -0.49 -9.33 -7.83
N VAL A 56 0.69 -9.76 -8.22
CA VAL A 56 1.04 -10.00 -9.62
C VAL A 56 1.58 -11.41 -9.77
N ARG A 57 2.08 -11.76 -10.95
CA ARG A 57 2.57 -13.12 -11.22
C ARG A 57 3.81 -13.44 -10.40
N GLY A 58 4.03 -14.75 -10.20
CA GLY A 58 5.24 -15.28 -9.60
C GLY A 58 5.32 -15.10 -8.09
N GLY A 59 4.18 -14.95 -7.44
CA GLY A 59 4.14 -14.76 -5.99
C GLY A 59 4.56 -13.37 -5.54
N LEU A 60 4.76 -12.44 -6.45
CA LEU A 60 5.08 -11.05 -6.12
C LEU A 60 3.81 -10.28 -5.79
N THR A 61 3.92 -9.41 -4.80
CA THR A 61 2.87 -8.47 -4.46
C THR A 61 3.46 -7.08 -4.47
N LEU A 62 2.87 -6.22 -5.31
CA LEU A 62 3.25 -4.81 -5.33
C LEU A 62 2.45 -4.06 -4.29
N MET A 63 3.08 -3.07 -3.69
CA MET A 63 2.42 -2.16 -2.77
C MET A 63 2.65 -0.75 -3.27
N LEU A 64 1.56 -0.04 -3.51
CA LEU A 64 1.61 1.37 -3.88
C LEU A 64 1.06 2.18 -2.71
N PHE A 65 1.85 3.09 -2.19
CA PHE A 65 1.45 3.90 -1.04
C PHE A 65 1.20 5.34 -1.46
N LEU A 66 0.09 5.87 -0.98
CA LEU A 66 -0.28 7.26 -1.18
C LEU A 66 -0.35 7.93 0.19
N GLY A 67 0.30 9.06 0.32
CA GLY A 67 0.32 9.81 1.56
C GLY A 67 -0.35 11.18 1.41
N ARG A 68 -0.88 11.68 2.51
CA ARG A 68 -1.46 13.01 2.57
C ARG A 68 -0.66 13.86 3.55
N LEU A 69 -0.23 15.02 3.09
CA LEU A 69 0.60 15.95 3.87
C LEU A 69 -0.23 16.95 4.67
N ASP A 70 -1.46 17.22 4.24
CA ASP A 70 -2.32 18.21 4.88
C ASP A 70 -2.92 17.67 6.18
N LYS A 71 -2.58 18.32 7.29
CA LYS A 71 -3.07 17.94 8.62
C LYS A 71 -4.55 18.18 8.82
N ARG A 72 -5.16 19.07 8.01
CA ARG A 72 -6.52 19.51 8.21
C ARG A 72 -7.55 18.67 7.48
N SER A 73 -7.11 17.76 6.64
CA SER A 73 -8.04 16.93 5.87
C SER A 73 -7.64 15.46 5.98
N SER A 74 -8.55 14.65 6.48
CA SER A 74 -8.42 13.21 6.37
C SER A 74 -8.93 12.76 5.00
N LEU A 75 -8.56 11.53 4.63
CA LEU A 75 -9.06 10.93 3.40
C LEU A 75 -10.57 10.75 3.52
N SER A 76 -11.32 11.37 2.61
CA SER A 76 -12.78 11.28 2.64
C SER A 76 -13.25 9.93 2.10
N ARG A 77 -14.52 9.60 2.43
CA ARG A 77 -15.16 8.41 1.87
C ARG A 77 -15.22 8.46 0.34
N ASP A 78 -15.44 9.65 -0.21
CA ASP A 78 -15.49 9.83 -1.67
C ASP A 78 -14.13 9.56 -2.30
N GLU A 79 -13.06 10.05 -1.67
CA GLU A 79 -11.70 9.80 -2.15
C GLU A 79 -11.36 8.31 -2.11
N LEU A 80 -11.70 7.63 -1.02
CA LEU A 80 -11.51 6.18 -0.89
C LEU A 80 -12.34 5.42 -1.93
N ALA A 81 -13.58 5.82 -2.12
CA ALA A 81 -14.45 5.20 -3.12
C ALA A 81 -13.89 5.34 -4.53
N ARG A 82 -13.32 6.49 -4.87
CA ARG A 82 -12.66 6.69 -6.16
C ARG A 82 -11.46 5.77 -6.33
N LEU A 83 -10.65 5.62 -5.29
CA LEU A 83 -9.52 4.69 -5.32
C LEU A 83 -10.00 3.26 -5.52
N GLU A 84 -11.06 2.86 -4.85
CA GLU A 84 -11.63 1.52 -5.00
C GLU A 84 -12.18 1.27 -6.39
N VAL A 85 -12.79 2.28 -7.01
CA VAL A 85 -13.28 2.20 -8.40
C VAL A 85 -12.11 2.05 -9.38
N LEU A 86 -11.01 2.77 -9.14
CA LEU A 86 -9.83 2.73 -10.00
C LEU A 86 -8.97 1.49 -9.77
N PHE A 87 -9.08 0.86 -8.60
CA PHE A 87 -8.21 -0.25 -8.23
C PHE A 87 -8.17 -1.38 -9.26
N PRO A 88 -9.30 -1.90 -9.78
CA PRO A 88 -9.24 -2.99 -10.76
C PRO A 88 -8.47 -2.63 -12.01
N LEU A 89 -8.58 -1.38 -12.47
CA LEU A 89 -7.83 -0.92 -13.64
C LEU A 89 -6.33 -0.89 -13.36
N VAL A 90 -5.94 -0.27 -12.24
CA VAL A 90 -4.54 -0.19 -11.83
C VAL A 90 -3.97 -1.59 -11.66
N HIS A 91 -4.70 -2.48 -11.00
CA HIS A 91 -4.29 -3.86 -10.75
C HIS A 91 -4.08 -4.61 -12.07
N SER A 92 -5.01 -4.45 -13.02
CA SER A 92 -4.91 -5.09 -14.32
C SER A 92 -3.67 -4.62 -15.09
N LEU A 93 -3.41 -3.32 -15.09
CA LEU A 93 -2.23 -2.74 -15.73
C LEU A 93 -0.94 -3.25 -15.08
N CYS A 94 -0.90 -3.33 -13.76
CA CYS A 94 0.27 -3.85 -13.05
C CYS A 94 0.52 -5.32 -13.38
N ARG A 95 -0.54 -6.14 -13.40
CA ARG A 95 -0.39 -7.55 -13.73
C ARG A 95 0.14 -7.74 -15.14
N GLN A 96 -0.33 -6.95 -16.10
CA GLN A 96 0.13 -7.01 -17.47
C GLN A 96 1.59 -6.57 -17.58
N HIS A 97 1.93 -5.45 -16.98
CA HIS A 97 3.29 -4.91 -17.02
C HIS A 97 4.30 -5.89 -16.43
N TRP A 98 4.02 -6.43 -15.26
CA TRP A 98 4.94 -7.35 -14.60
C TRP A 98 4.99 -8.72 -15.26
N ARG A 99 3.93 -9.13 -15.93
CA ARG A 99 3.96 -10.34 -16.75
C ARG A 99 4.98 -10.19 -17.88
N GLU A 100 4.95 -9.06 -18.57
CA GLU A 100 5.88 -8.77 -19.66
C GLU A 100 7.31 -8.60 -19.14
N GLY A 101 7.47 -7.86 -18.03
CA GLY A 101 8.76 -7.66 -17.41
C GLY A 101 9.38 -8.96 -16.91
N ALA A 102 8.59 -9.85 -16.33
CA ALA A 102 9.06 -11.16 -15.90
C ALA A 102 9.50 -12.01 -17.09
N ALA A 103 8.77 -11.93 -18.21
CA ALA A 103 9.16 -12.64 -19.43
C ALA A 103 10.50 -12.13 -19.98
N LEU A 104 10.71 -10.82 -19.97
CA LEU A 104 11.97 -10.22 -20.40
C LEU A 104 13.13 -10.63 -19.49
N LEU A 105 12.91 -10.62 -18.17
CA LEU A 105 13.91 -11.05 -17.20
C LEU A 105 14.27 -12.53 -17.39
N ALA A 106 13.28 -13.37 -17.67
CA ALA A 106 13.50 -14.78 -17.92
C ALA A 106 14.33 -15.05 -19.18
N GLN A 107 14.34 -14.13 -20.12
CA GLN A 107 15.13 -14.20 -21.35
C GLN A 107 16.54 -13.64 -21.18
N SER A 108 16.83 -12.98 -20.05
CA SER A 108 18.15 -12.42 -19.79
C SER A 108 19.15 -13.54 -19.49
N PRO A 109 20.35 -13.47 -20.06
CA PRO A 109 21.39 -14.46 -19.77
C PRO A 109 21.89 -14.36 -18.32
#